data_05d075a13e61b3d5bbb042dbb40bc111
#
_entry.id   05d075a13e61b3d5bbb042dbb40bc111
#
_cell.length_a   1.000
_cell.length_b   1.000
_cell.length_c   1.000
_cell.angle_alpha   90.00
_cell.angle_beta   90.00
_cell.angle_gamma   90.00
#
_symmetry.space_group_name_H-M   'P 1'
#
loop_
_entity.id
_entity.type
_entity.pdbx_description
1 polymer ?
#
loop_
_entity_poly.entity_id
_entity_poly.type
_entity_poly.pdbx_seq_one_letter_code
_entity_poly.pdbx_strand_id
1 'polypeptide(L)'
;MSRVSFIDTTVLCNLVPVPGRDQNADEVRREMKERLARGERFILPITSVVETGNFIAQVSDGQLRRQTAEKLAAILNLICEGKAPWVLHDVAWDRAFLKTLLDGADTMSSYVEHAVNKVGAGDLCIITERFYFQERSSVRAGIWTFDAGLRAHA
;
A
#
# COMPACT_ATOMS: atom_id res chain seq x y z
N MET A 1 -4.48 -21.78 3.25
CA MET A 1 -4.10 -20.59 4.03
C MET A 1 -4.36 -19.33 3.24
N SER A 2 -5.08 -18.38 3.83
CA SER A 2 -5.28 -17.10 3.16
C SER A 2 -3.99 -16.28 3.24
N ARG A 3 -3.57 -15.77 2.10
CA ARG A 3 -2.43 -14.88 1.99
C ARG A 3 -2.91 -13.44 2.21
N VAL A 4 -2.09 -12.62 2.82
CA VAL A 4 -2.35 -11.18 2.99
C VAL A 4 -1.24 -10.40 2.30
N SER A 5 -1.62 -9.38 1.56
CA SER A 5 -0.66 -8.48 0.90
C SER A 5 -1.00 -7.02 1.18
N PHE A 6 0.02 -6.25 1.51
CA PHE A 6 -0.06 -4.80 1.57
C PHE A 6 0.07 -4.25 0.16
N ILE A 7 -0.81 -3.32 -0.21
CA ILE A 7 -0.81 -2.72 -1.54
C ILE A 7 -0.04 -1.40 -1.51
N ASP A 8 1.09 -1.37 -2.21
CA ASP A 8 1.89 -0.17 -2.36
C ASP A 8 1.23 0.83 -3.32
N THR A 9 1.64 2.09 -3.22
CA THR A 9 1.17 3.20 -4.07
C THR A 9 1.27 2.88 -5.55
N THR A 10 2.38 2.26 -5.99
CA THR A 10 2.57 1.93 -7.41
C THR A 10 1.49 0.98 -7.93
N VAL A 11 1.05 0.05 -7.10
CA VAL A 11 -0.04 -0.88 -7.46
C VAL A 11 -1.40 -0.18 -7.34
N LEU A 12 -1.62 0.57 -6.28
CA LEU A 12 -2.90 1.26 -6.07
C LEU A 12 -3.19 2.26 -7.20
N CYS A 13 -2.18 3.00 -7.67
CA CYS A 13 -2.32 3.90 -8.79
C CYS A 13 -2.77 3.20 -10.08
N ASN A 14 -2.40 1.94 -10.26
CA ASN A 14 -2.84 1.13 -11.40
C ASN A 14 -4.24 0.52 -11.17
N LEU A 15 -4.56 0.19 -9.93
CA LEU A 15 -5.84 -0.43 -9.57
C LEU A 15 -7.00 0.55 -9.68
N VAL A 16 -6.80 1.81 -9.32
CA VAL A 16 -7.84 2.87 -9.36
C VAL A 16 -8.42 3.07 -10.75
N PRO A 17 -7.77 3.28 -11.93
CA PRO A 17 -6.40 3.74 -12.21
C PRO A 17 -6.26 5.27 -12.19
N VAL A 18 -5.08 5.75 -11.87
CA VAL A 18 -4.76 7.18 -11.87
C VAL A 18 -4.13 7.58 -13.20
N PRO A 19 -4.70 8.54 -13.94
CA PRO A 19 -4.13 8.99 -15.21
C PRO A 19 -2.65 9.40 -15.08
N GLY A 20 -1.83 8.88 -15.99
CA GLY A 20 -0.38 9.12 -15.98
C GLY A 20 0.41 8.18 -15.08
N ARG A 21 -0.25 7.37 -14.25
CA ARG A 21 0.37 6.41 -13.35
C ARG A 21 -0.27 5.02 -13.45
N ASP A 22 -0.88 4.75 -14.58
CA ASP A 22 -1.69 3.56 -14.84
C ASP A 22 -1.13 2.71 -15.99
N GLN A 23 0.18 2.77 -16.21
CA GLN A 23 0.85 2.06 -17.32
C GLN A 23 0.67 0.54 -17.24
N ASN A 24 0.49 0.01 -16.03
CA ASN A 24 0.34 -1.42 -15.77
C ASN A 24 -1.09 -1.78 -15.32
N ALA A 25 -2.08 -0.95 -15.65
CA ALA A 25 -3.46 -1.14 -15.17
C ALA A 25 -4.04 -2.51 -15.57
N ASP A 26 -3.81 -2.94 -16.81
CA ASP A 26 -4.34 -4.23 -17.30
C ASP A 26 -3.66 -5.41 -16.60
N GLU A 27 -2.36 -5.33 -16.37
CA GLU A 27 -1.60 -6.34 -15.65
C GLU A 27 -2.07 -6.44 -14.20
N VAL A 28 -2.24 -5.31 -13.52
CA VAL A 28 -2.72 -5.27 -12.13
C VAL A 28 -4.12 -5.84 -12.03
N ARG A 29 -5.00 -5.48 -12.96
CA ARG A 29 -6.38 -6.00 -12.96
C ARG A 29 -6.40 -7.52 -13.12
N ARG A 30 -5.59 -8.06 -14.02
CA ARG A 30 -5.46 -9.50 -14.24
C ARG A 30 -4.90 -10.19 -12.99
N GLU A 31 -3.83 -9.65 -12.44
CA GLU A 31 -3.20 -10.22 -11.23
C GLU A 31 -4.14 -10.14 -10.02
N MET A 32 -4.92 -9.06 -9.90
CA MET A 32 -5.92 -8.94 -8.83
C MET A 32 -6.93 -10.08 -8.90
N LYS A 33 -7.44 -10.39 -10.09
CA LYS A 33 -8.38 -11.52 -10.29
C LYS A 33 -7.75 -12.85 -9.86
N GLU A 34 -6.50 -13.08 -10.21
CA GLU A 34 -5.78 -14.30 -9.84
C GLU A 34 -5.59 -14.41 -8.32
N ARG A 35 -5.20 -13.30 -7.69
CA ARG A 35 -5.02 -13.24 -6.24
C ARG A 35 -6.34 -13.46 -5.49
N LEU A 36 -7.42 -12.85 -5.96
CA LEU A 36 -8.76 -13.04 -5.40
C LEU A 36 -9.22 -14.50 -5.53
N ALA A 37 -8.95 -15.14 -6.66
CA ALA A 37 -9.30 -16.54 -6.88
C ALA A 37 -8.58 -17.47 -5.90
N ARG A 38 -7.41 -17.08 -5.41
CA ARG A 38 -6.65 -17.82 -4.38
C ARG A 38 -7.06 -17.47 -2.96
N GLY A 39 -8.07 -16.61 -2.79
CA GLY A 39 -8.52 -16.18 -1.48
C GLY A 39 -7.60 -15.18 -0.78
N GLU A 40 -6.75 -14.48 -1.54
CA GLU A 40 -5.87 -13.46 -0.99
C GLU A 40 -6.67 -12.25 -0.50
N ARG A 41 -6.23 -11.67 0.62
CA ARG A 41 -6.82 -10.46 1.19
C ARG A 41 -5.80 -9.34 1.18
N PHE A 42 -6.28 -8.10 1.20
CA PHE A 42 -5.44 -6.92 0.99
C PHE A 42 -5.61 -5.90 2.10
N ILE A 43 -4.47 -5.29 2.44
CA ILE A 43 -4.42 -4.15 3.34
C ILE A 43 -3.92 -2.94 2.55
N LEU A 44 -4.63 -1.82 2.67
CA LEU A 44 -4.17 -0.54 2.14
C LEU A 44 -3.47 0.24 3.25
N PRO A 45 -2.14 0.39 3.17
CA PRO A 45 -1.45 1.27 4.12
C PRO A 45 -1.92 2.72 3.95
N ILE A 46 -1.98 3.46 5.04
CA ILE A 46 -2.36 4.89 4.96
C ILE A 46 -1.42 5.67 4.04
N THR A 47 -0.15 5.32 3.99
CA THR A 47 0.82 5.93 3.10
C THR A 47 0.40 5.82 1.64
N SER A 48 -0.05 4.64 1.20
CA SER A 48 -0.51 4.42 -0.18
C SER A 48 -1.75 5.25 -0.49
N VAL A 49 -2.66 5.38 0.46
CA VAL A 49 -3.86 6.22 0.31
C VAL A 49 -3.50 7.69 0.15
N VAL A 50 -2.62 8.20 1.00
CA VAL A 50 -2.19 9.60 0.97
C VAL A 50 -1.47 9.93 -0.33
N GLU A 51 -0.51 9.11 -0.73
CA GLU A 51 0.25 9.33 -1.96
C GLU A 51 -0.63 9.24 -3.20
N THR A 52 -1.48 8.24 -3.29
CA THR A 52 -2.42 8.09 -4.40
C THR A 52 -3.39 9.26 -4.46
N GLY A 53 -3.93 9.69 -3.32
CA GLY A 53 -4.80 10.86 -3.25
C GLY A 53 -4.12 12.13 -3.71
N ASN A 54 -2.84 12.30 -3.40
CA ASN A 54 -2.06 13.45 -3.87
C ASN A 54 -1.89 13.43 -5.40
N PHE A 55 -1.64 12.27 -5.99
CA PHE A 55 -1.55 12.13 -7.45
C PHE A 55 -2.89 12.42 -8.12
N ILE A 56 -3.99 11.94 -7.55
CA ILE A 56 -5.33 12.23 -8.07
C ILE A 56 -5.59 13.74 -8.08
N ALA A 57 -5.24 14.43 -7.02
CA ALA A 57 -5.42 15.88 -6.90
C ALA A 57 -4.65 16.66 -7.98
N GLN A 58 -3.60 16.07 -8.53
CA GLN A 58 -2.77 16.67 -9.58
C GLN A 58 -3.28 16.41 -11.00
N VAL A 59 -4.31 15.61 -11.18
CA VAL A 59 -4.90 15.33 -12.51
C VAL A 59 -5.46 16.64 -13.06
N SER A 60 -5.03 17.03 -14.26
CA SER A 60 -5.35 18.34 -14.82
C SER A 60 -6.80 18.49 -15.26
N ASP A 61 -7.39 17.45 -15.85
CA ASP A 61 -8.80 17.47 -16.27
C ASP A 61 -9.70 17.31 -15.03
N GLY A 62 -10.56 18.31 -14.79
CA GLY A 62 -11.40 18.34 -13.58
C GLY A 62 -12.42 17.22 -13.51
N GLN A 63 -13.01 16.81 -14.66
CA GLN A 63 -13.98 15.71 -14.70
C GLN A 63 -13.30 14.38 -14.43
N LEU A 64 -12.16 14.16 -15.07
CA LEU A 64 -11.36 12.95 -14.87
C LEU A 64 -10.82 12.86 -13.45
N ARG A 65 -10.38 13.99 -12.89
CA ARG A 65 -9.94 14.09 -11.50
C ARG A 65 -11.05 13.64 -10.55
N ARG A 66 -12.26 14.13 -10.77
CA ARG A 66 -13.44 13.76 -9.96
C ARG A 66 -13.75 12.27 -10.07
N GLN A 67 -13.81 11.74 -11.28
CA GLN A 67 -14.08 10.33 -11.52
C GLN A 67 -13.04 9.42 -10.84
N THR A 68 -11.77 9.82 -10.92
CA THR A 68 -10.68 9.06 -10.30
C THR A 68 -10.78 9.10 -8.78
N ALA A 69 -11.09 10.26 -8.20
CA ALA A 69 -11.31 10.39 -6.76
C ALA A 69 -12.49 9.53 -6.28
N GLU A 70 -13.57 9.47 -7.05
CA GLU A 70 -14.73 8.62 -6.73
C GLU A 70 -14.37 7.14 -6.71
N LYS A 71 -13.49 6.70 -7.59
CA LYS A 71 -13.02 5.30 -7.61
C LYS A 71 -12.20 4.95 -6.36
N LEU A 72 -11.31 5.83 -5.96
CA LEU A 72 -10.55 5.63 -4.71
C LEU A 72 -11.50 5.63 -3.51
N ALA A 73 -12.44 6.58 -3.46
CA ALA A 73 -13.43 6.64 -2.40
C ALA A 73 -14.26 5.37 -2.30
N ALA A 74 -14.62 4.76 -3.44
CA ALA A 74 -15.37 3.50 -3.45
C ALA A 74 -14.56 2.36 -2.80
N ILE A 75 -13.26 2.26 -3.08
CA ILE A 75 -12.38 1.27 -2.44
C ILE A 75 -12.34 1.51 -0.93
N LEU A 76 -12.15 2.76 -0.51
CA LEU A 76 -12.08 3.11 0.92
C LEU A 76 -13.39 2.80 1.64
N ASN A 77 -14.53 3.00 0.98
CA ASN A 77 -15.83 2.64 1.54
C ASN A 77 -15.98 1.14 1.76
N LEU A 78 -15.48 0.32 0.84
CA LEU A 78 -15.47 -1.13 1.01
C LEU A 78 -14.65 -1.56 2.23
N ILE A 79 -13.51 -0.90 2.44
CA ILE A 79 -12.67 -1.15 3.62
C ILE A 79 -13.43 -0.77 4.91
N CYS A 80 -14.08 0.40 4.91
CA CYS A 80 -14.88 0.85 6.05
C CYS A 80 -16.02 -0.11 6.39
N GLU A 81 -16.62 -0.73 5.37
CA GLU A 81 -17.72 -1.68 5.53
C GLU A 81 -17.23 -3.10 5.89
N GLY A 82 -15.93 -3.31 5.95
CA GLY A 82 -15.37 -4.64 6.22
C GLY A 82 -15.58 -5.65 5.11
N LYS A 83 -15.73 -5.20 3.86
CA LYS A 83 -15.99 -6.07 2.71
C LYS A 83 -14.72 -6.76 2.23
N ALA A 84 -14.79 -8.10 2.14
CA ALA A 84 -13.70 -8.86 1.52
C ALA A 84 -13.51 -8.40 0.07
N PRO A 85 -12.28 -8.40 -0.46
CA PRO A 85 -11.04 -8.92 0.11
C PRO A 85 -10.28 -7.94 1.02
N TRP A 86 -10.87 -6.80 1.34
CA TRP A 86 -10.20 -5.74 2.08
C TRP A 86 -10.17 -6.02 3.57
N VAL A 87 -9.03 -5.73 4.20
CA VAL A 87 -8.84 -5.84 5.64
C VAL A 87 -8.40 -4.48 6.17
N LEU A 88 -9.10 -3.99 7.17
CA LEU A 88 -8.69 -2.78 7.86
C LEU A 88 -7.56 -3.13 8.84
N HIS A 89 -6.43 -2.43 8.71
CA HIS A 89 -5.32 -2.56 9.65
C HIS A 89 -5.18 -1.26 10.43
N ASP A 90 -5.61 -1.30 11.69
CA ASP A 90 -5.58 -0.16 12.57
C ASP A 90 -4.20 -0.04 13.21
N VAL A 91 -3.45 0.97 12.82
CA VAL A 91 -2.10 1.26 13.31
C VAL A 91 -2.05 2.71 13.81
N ALA A 92 -1.63 2.87 15.05
CA ALA A 92 -1.45 4.20 15.63
C ALA A 92 -0.05 4.75 15.31
N TRP A 93 0.02 6.00 14.91
CA TRP A 93 1.26 6.75 14.77
C TRP A 93 1.70 7.29 16.13
N ASP A 94 2.09 6.39 17.01
CA ASP A 94 2.53 6.71 18.35
C ASP A 94 4.06 6.67 18.46
N ARG A 95 4.56 6.86 19.69
CA ARG A 95 6.01 6.83 19.96
C ARG A 95 6.63 5.49 19.55
N ALA A 96 5.96 4.39 19.82
CA ALA A 96 6.46 3.06 19.52
C ALA A 96 6.58 2.85 18.01
N PHE A 97 5.58 3.29 17.25
CA PHE A 97 5.61 3.22 15.79
C PHE A 97 6.79 4.03 15.22
N LEU A 98 6.93 5.29 15.65
CA LEU A 98 8.00 6.16 15.18
C LEU A 98 9.38 5.61 15.53
N LYS A 99 9.54 5.05 16.72
CA LYS A 99 10.79 4.41 17.13
C LYS A 99 11.13 3.22 16.23
N THR A 100 10.14 2.37 15.95
CA THR A 100 10.31 1.21 15.06
C THR A 100 10.67 1.66 13.64
N LEU A 101 10.02 2.72 13.14
CA LEU A 101 10.34 3.31 11.83
C LEU A 101 11.80 3.79 11.80
N LEU A 102 12.24 4.53 12.81
CA LEU A 102 13.61 5.04 12.88
C LEU A 102 14.64 3.92 12.93
N ASP A 103 14.32 2.83 13.60
CA ASP A 103 15.19 1.65 13.69
C ASP A 103 15.14 0.78 12.42
N GLY A 104 14.24 1.09 11.46
CA GLY A 104 14.11 0.38 10.19
C GLY A 104 13.29 -0.90 10.25
N ALA A 105 12.42 -1.02 11.25
CA ALA A 105 11.60 -2.22 11.46
C ALA A 105 12.46 -3.49 11.50
N ASP A 106 12.18 -4.45 10.63
CA ASP A 106 12.93 -5.71 10.55
C ASP A 106 13.93 -5.77 9.40
N THR A 107 14.32 -4.60 8.85
CA THR A 107 15.19 -4.56 7.65
C THR A 107 16.68 -4.62 7.92
N MET A 108 17.10 -4.56 9.18
CA MET A 108 18.52 -4.52 9.60
C MET A 108 19.22 -3.19 9.26
N SER A 109 18.52 -2.19 8.75
CA SER A 109 19.06 -0.86 8.43
C SER A 109 18.19 0.22 9.03
N SER A 110 18.81 1.26 9.57
CA SER A 110 18.06 2.39 10.14
C SER A 110 17.37 3.23 9.06
N TYR A 111 16.44 4.08 9.47
CA TYR A 111 15.85 5.06 8.56
C TYR A 111 16.94 5.88 7.84
N VAL A 112 17.95 6.35 8.57
CA VAL A 112 19.02 7.17 7.98
C VAL A 112 19.76 6.41 6.89
N GLU A 113 20.11 5.15 7.14
CA GLU A 113 20.76 4.30 6.15
C GLU A 113 19.88 4.09 4.92
N HIS A 114 18.60 3.85 5.13
CA HIS A 114 17.62 3.74 4.04
C HIS A 114 17.56 5.02 3.21
N ALA A 115 17.49 6.18 3.86
CA ALA A 115 17.44 7.46 3.18
C ALA A 115 18.69 7.70 2.33
N VAL A 116 19.86 7.39 2.86
CA VAL A 116 21.13 7.48 2.14
C VAL A 116 21.13 6.58 0.90
N ASN A 117 20.50 5.42 0.99
CA ASN A 117 20.37 4.46 -0.11
C ASN A 117 19.13 4.72 -0.97
N LYS A 118 18.52 5.90 -0.85
CA LYS A 118 17.38 6.37 -1.66
C LYS A 118 16.09 5.59 -1.46
N VAL A 119 15.94 4.95 -0.30
CA VAL A 119 14.67 4.34 0.10
C VAL A 119 13.84 5.43 0.81
N GLY A 120 12.68 5.73 0.27
CA GLY A 120 11.82 6.78 0.79
C GLY A 120 11.16 6.42 2.11
N ALA A 121 10.82 7.46 2.89
CA ALA A 121 10.11 7.26 4.17
C ALA A 121 8.74 6.60 3.97
N GLY A 122 8.07 6.88 2.84
CA GLY A 122 6.79 6.23 2.52
C GLY A 122 6.92 4.72 2.41
N ASP A 123 7.95 4.25 1.71
CA ASP A 123 8.23 2.82 1.58
C ASP A 123 8.54 2.20 2.95
N LEU A 124 9.31 2.89 3.76
CA LEU A 124 9.64 2.42 5.11
C LEU A 124 8.41 2.39 6.02
N CYS A 125 7.47 3.33 5.84
CA CYS A 125 6.18 3.30 6.54
C CYS A 125 5.40 2.01 6.21
N ILE A 126 5.37 1.61 4.95
CA ILE A 126 4.67 0.39 4.52
C ILE A 126 5.32 -0.84 5.16
N ILE A 127 6.65 -0.91 5.13
CA ILE A 127 7.41 -1.99 5.76
C ILE A 127 7.11 -2.04 7.27
N THR A 128 7.05 -0.89 7.92
CA THR A 128 6.77 -0.78 9.35
C THR A 128 5.35 -1.24 9.68
N GLU A 129 4.35 -0.85 8.87
CA GLU A 129 2.98 -1.32 9.05
C GLU A 129 2.89 -2.84 8.90
N ARG A 130 3.56 -3.40 7.90
CA ARG A 130 3.61 -4.85 7.71
C ARG A 130 4.24 -5.54 8.91
N PHE A 131 5.32 -4.99 9.44
CA PHE A 131 5.97 -5.52 10.64
C PHE A 131 4.97 -5.60 11.81
N TYR A 132 4.24 -4.51 12.06
CA TYR A 132 3.22 -4.49 13.12
C TYR A 132 2.10 -5.50 12.89
N PHE A 133 1.64 -5.62 11.64
CA PHE A 133 0.61 -6.61 11.30
C PHE A 133 1.10 -8.03 11.59
N GLN A 134 2.31 -8.36 11.17
CA GLN A 134 2.88 -9.71 11.38
C GLN A 134 3.08 -10.02 12.85
N GLU A 135 3.51 -9.04 13.65
CA GLU A 135 3.69 -9.21 15.08
C GLU A 135 2.35 -9.46 15.80
N ARG A 136 1.30 -8.77 15.39
CA ARG A 136 -0.02 -8.90 16.02
C ARG A 136 -0.76 -10.16 15.61
N SER A 137 -0.69 -10.51 14.33
CA SER A 137 -1.50 -11.59 13.76
C SER A 137 -0.80 -12.93 13.73
N SER A 138 0.52 -12.95 13.86
CA SER A 138 1.38 -14.12 13.60
C SER A 138 1.21 -14.67 12.17
N VAL A 139 0.73 -13.82 11.25
CA VAL A 139 0.55 -14.14 9.84
C VAL A 139 1.59 -13.38 9.03
N ARG A 140 2.28 -14.08 8.14
CA ARG A 140 3.20 -13.41 7.20
C ARG A 140 2.40 -12.70 6.13
N ALA A 141 2.83 -11.49 5.81
CA ALA A 141 2.22 -10.68 4.77
C ALA A 141 3.26 -10.23 3.75
N GLY A 142 2.88 -10.21 2.49
CA GLY A 142 3.70 -9.67 1.41
C GLY A 142 3.42 -8.19 1.18
N ILE A 143 4.23 -7.59 0.30
CA ILE A 143 3.99 -6.26 -0.23
C ILE A 143 3.89 -6.40 -1.75
N TRP A 144 2.76 -5.99 -2.29
CA TRP A 144 2.56 -5.97 -3.74
C TRP A 144 2.95 -4.60 -4.26
N THR A 145 4.03 -4.54 -5.02
CA THR A 145 4.65 -3.30 -5.49
C THR A 145 5.34 -3.48 -6.83
N PHE A 146 5.47 -2.40 -7.59
CA PHE A 146 6.35 -2.31 -8.77
C PHE A 146 7.68 -1.63 -8.45
N ASP A 147 7.83 -1.08 -7.25
CA ASP A 147 9.08 -0.42 -6.84
C ASP A 147 10.15 -1.46 -6.51
N ALA A 148 11.30 -1.39 -7.21
CA ALA A 148 12.38 -2.36 -7.04
C ALA A 148 12.98 -2.31 -5.62
N GLY A 149 13.11 -1.12 -5.05
CA GLY A 149 13.63 -0.95 -3.70
C GLY A 149 12.73 -1.58 -2.64
N LEU A 150 11.42 -1.36 -2.76
CA LEU A 150 10.45 -1.94 -1.84
C LEU A 150 10.29 -3.45 -2.07
N ARG A 151 10.39 -3.89 -3.32
CA ARG A 151 10.30 -5.31 -3.68
C ARG A 151 11.41 -6.14 -3.02
N ALA A 152 12.56 -5.55 -2.76
CA ALA A 152 13.66 -6.23 -2.07
C ALA A 152 13.27 -6.63 -0.64
N HIS A 153 12.27 -5.97 -0.06
CA HIS A 153 11.75 -6.24 1.29
C HIS A 153 10.38 -6.92 1.28
N ALA A 154 9.83 -7.21 0.11
CA ALA A 154 8.47 -7.75 -0.04
C ALA A 154 8.33 -9.22 0.39
#